data_7cfc4dceb4cc2d602367fc6f99b22b71
#
_entry.id   7cfc4dceb4cc2d602367fc6f99b22b71
#
_cell.length_a   1.000
_cell.length_b   1.000
_cell.length_c   1.000
_cell.angle_alpha   90.00
_cell.angle_beta   90.00
_cell.angle_gamma   90.00
#
_symmetry.space_group_name_H-M   'P 1'
#
loop_
_entity.id
_entity.type
_entity.pdbx_description
1 polymer ?
#
loop_
_entity_poly.entity_id
_entity_poly.type
_entity_poly.pdbx_seq_one_letter_code
_entity_poly.pdbx_strand_id
1 'polypeptide(L)'
;MNNNLHKFIMYRVLTNIADDYLLASTMFFKGGTCAVMLGYLDRFSVDLDFDIKKGSNKNTIDEHINKIFNKLDLKVNVKQKEKLFYTVKYKTKENLQSTLKVSVSDELCESNVYKPYKFDKIDRTLICQDLPTMFANKLVAPLDRFKKKKIVAGRDIFDIHEFFISEYPINNAVIKERTGLEFKAYIKKLIAFIEKNVTEKTIDQDLNYLLDYEKFNKIRKVLKQETLLFL
;
A
#
# COMPACT_ATOMS: atom_id res chain seq x y z
N MET A 1 0.27 -10.11 -16.56
CA MET A 1 1.27 -9.05 -16.28
C MET A 1 2.63 -9.71 -16.09
N ASN A 2 3.70 -9.20 -16.68
CA ASN A 2 5.05 -9.72 -16.44
C ASN A 2 5.53 -9.19 -15.06
N ASN A 3 5.36 -9.98 -14.02
CA ASN A 3 5.64 -9.59 -12.63
C ASN A 3 7.10 -9.18 -12.41
N ASN A 4 8.05 -9.79 -13.14
CA ASN A 4 9.48 -9.46 -12.98
C ASN A 4 9.82 -8.10 -13.58
N LEU A 5 9.28 -7.79 -14.78
CA LEU A 5 9.49 -6.48 -15.39
C LEU A 5 8.81 -5.37 -14.57
N HIS A 6 7.60 -5.64 -14.05
CA HIS A 6 6.91 -4.67 -13.18
C HIS A 6 7.72 -4.37 -11.92
N LYS A 7 8.21 -5.40 -11.21
CA LYS A 7 9.09 -5.24 -10.05
C LYS A 7 10.35 -4.46 -10.39
N PHE A 8 10.97 -4.75 -11.52
CA PHE A 8 12.16 -4.04 -11.99
C PHE A 8 11.91 -2.54 -12.17
N ILE A 9 10.82 -2.17 -12.87
CA ILE A 9 10.46 -0.76 -13.06
C ILE A 9 10.16 -0.08 -11.72
N MET A 10 9.40 -0.73 -10.87
CA MET A 10 9.06 -0.25 -9.53
C MET A 10 10.33 0.02 -8.70
N TYR A 11 11.29 -0.90 -8.70
CA TYR A 11 12.56 -0.74 -7.99
C TYR A 11 13.39 0.40 -8.57
N ARG A 12 13.43 0.58 -9.89
CA ARG A 12 14.11 1.71 -10.52
C ARG A 12 13.50 3.05 -10.10
N VAL A 13 12.17 3.15 -10.02
CA VAL A 13 11.51 4.37 -9.52
C VAL A 13 11.87 4.61 -8.07
N LEU A 14 11.78 3.59 -7.19
CA LEU A 14 12.15 3.71 -5.78
C LEU A 14 13.61 4.11 -5.58
N THR A 15 14.55 3.51 -6.32
CA THR A 15 15.97 3.87 -6.26
C THR A 15 16.17 5.34 -6.60
N ASN A 16 15.56 5.83 -7.69
CA ASN A 16 15.69 7.24 -8.06
C ASN A 16 15.02 8.19 -7.07
N ILE A 17 13.93 7.79 -6.41
CA ILE A 17 13.32 8.56 -5.32
C ILE A 17 14.29 8.62 -4.12
N ALA A 18 14.91 7.50 -3.76
CA ALA A 18 15.88 7.44 -2.67
C ALA A 18 17.17 8.24 -2.95
N ASP A 19 17.59 8.32 -4.22
CA ASP A 19 18.77 9.06 -4.67
C ASP A 19 18.48 10.57 -4.86
N ASP A 20 17.23 10.98 -4.88
CA ASP A 20 16.83 12.38 -4.94
C ASP A 20 16.73 12.96 -3.52
N TYR A 21 17.62 13.89 -3.19
CA TYR A 21 17.72 14.47 -1.85
C TYR A 21 16.40 15.05 -1.34
N LEU A 22 15.66 15.75 -2.19
CA LEU A 22 14.38 16.36 -1.79
C LEU A 22 13.33 15.28 -1.53
N LEU A 23 13.16 14.34 -2.44
CA LEU A 23 12.16 13.28 -2.31
C LEU A 23 12.47 12.35 -1.14
N ALA A 24 13.74 11.95 -0.97
CA ALA A 24 14.18 11.10 0.13
C ALA A 24 13.91 11.71 1.51
N SER A 25 13.98 13.05 1.62
CA SER A 25 13.74 13.76 2.89
C SER A 25 12.28 14.16 3.13
N THR A 26 11.44 14.12 2.10
CA THR A 26 10.05 14.61 2.18
C THR A 26 8.98 13.56 1.88
N MET A 27 9.32 12.46 1.23
CA MET A 27 8.38 11.38 0.90
C MET A 27 8.62 10.16 1.80
N PHE A 28 7.55 9.69 2.42
CA PHE A 28 7.58 8.57 3.37
C PHE A 28 6.87 7.38 2.74
N PHE A 29 7.62 6.32 2.47
CA PHE A 29 7.10 5.13 1.79
C PHE A 29 6.14 4.36 2.69
N LYS A 30 5.01 3.91 2.12
CA LYS A 30 3.95 3.20 2.83
C LYS A 30 3.24 2.17 1.96
N GLY A 31 2.16 1.63 2.49
CA GLY A 31 1.24 0.79 1.74
C GLY A 31 1.69 -0.66 1.57
N GLY A 32 1.01 -1.37 0.66
CA GLY A 32 1.22 -2.81 0.46
C GLY A 32 2.62 -3.14 -0.04
N THR A 33 3.15 -2.36 -0.96
CA THR A 33 4.49 -2.60 -1.53
C THR A 33 5.59 -2.39 -0.50
N CYS A 34 5.46 -1.37 0.35
CA CYS A 34 6.40 -1.16 1.45
C CYS A 34 6.39 -2.36 2.41
N ALA A 35 5.21 -2.82 2.83
CA ALA A 35 5.08 -3.98 3.71
C ALA A 35 5.65 -5.28 3.10
N VAL A 36 5.42 -5.51 1.79
CA VAL A 36 6.01 -6.65 1.06
C VAL A 36 7.54 -6.56 0.98
N MET A 37 8.08 -5.39 0.68
CA MET A 37 9.53 -5.21 0.55
C MET A 37 10.26 -5.32 1.89
N LEU A 38 9.59 -5.02 3.00
CA LEU A 38 10.09 -5.22 4.37
C LEU A 38 9.85 -6.64 4.91
N GLY A 39 9.20 -7.51 4.13
CA GLY A 39 8.92 -8.89 4.54
C GLY A 39 7.74 -9.05 5.49
N TYR A 40 6.91 -8.02 5.67
CA TYR A 40 5.72 -8.08 6.53
C TYR A 40 4.50 -8.69 5.85
N LEU A 41 4.49 -8.76 4.51
CA LEU A 41 3.44 -9.38 3.71
C LEU A 41 4.05 -10.25 2.61
N ASP A 42 3.50 -11.43 2.44
CA ASP A 42 3.87 -12.37 1.38
C ASP A 42 2.76 -12.44 0.31
N ARG A 43 2.70 -11.44 -0.53
CA ARG A 43 1.88 -11.36 -1.73
C ARG A 43 2.46 -10.40 -2.76
N PHE A 44 2.00 -10.48 -3.99
CA PHE A 44 2.38 -9.51 -5.00
C PHE A 44 1.77 -8.12 -4.69
N SER A 45 2.54 -7.09 -4.96
CA SER A 45 2.11 -5.69 -4.83
C SER A 45 2.63 -4.87 -6.00
N VAL A 46 1.81 -3.91 -6.47
CA VAL A 46 1.97 -3.31 -7.80
C VAL A 46 2.04 -1.78 -7.80
N ASP A 47 1.68 -1.14 -6.69
CA ASP A 47 1.56 0.30 -6.59
C ASP A 47 2.62 0.86 -5.64
N LEU A 48 3.05 2.11 -5.83
CA LEU A 48 3.91 2.84 -4.91
C LEU A 48 3.11 3.92 -4.21
N ASP A 49 3.02 3.82 -2.89
CA ASP A 49 2.27 4.75 -2.06
C ASP A 49 3.21 5.49 -1.10
N PHE A 50 3.03 6.80 -1.00
CA PHE A 50 3.81 7.65 -0.10
C PHE A 50 2.90 8.60 0.68
N ASP A 51 3.35 8.97 1.89
CA ASP A 51 2.94 10.19 2.56
C ASP A 51 3.99 11.26 2.30
N ILE A 52 3.61 12.55 2.38
CA ILE A 52 4.58 13.64 2.35
C ILE A 52 4.68 14.31 3.71
N LYS A 53 5.88 14.81 4.01
CA LYS A 53 6.12 15.60 5.22
C LYS A 53 5.22 16.83 5.24
N LYS A 54 4.64 17.14 6.40
CA LYS A 54 3.78 18.32 6.60
C LYS A 54 4.51 19.60 6.17
N GLY A 55 3.84 20.43 5.39
CA GLY A 55 4.39 21.69 4.89
C GLY A 55 5.29 21.57 3.65
N SER A 56 5.46 20.37 3.07
CA SER A 56 6.21 20.19 1.83
C SER A 56 5.51 20.86 0.65
N ASN A 57 6.31 21.43 -0.26
CA ASN A 57 5.81 22.02 -1.49
C ASN A 57 5.48 20.95 -2.53
N LYS A 58 4.18 20.74 -2.79
CA LYS A 58 3.71 19.75 -3.76
C LYS A 58 4.19 19.98 -5.18
N ASN A 59 4.31 21.25 -5.61
CA ASN A 59 4.79 21.56 -6.97
C ASN A 59 6.23 21.12 -7.15
N THR A 60 7.09 21.38 -6.17
CA THR A 60 8.49 20.95 -6.20
C THR A 60 8.61 19.43 -6.18
N ILE A 61 7.81 18.75 -5.34
CA ILE A 61 7.74 17.27 -5.35
C ILE A 61 7.31 16.73 -6.72
N ASP A 62 6.26 17.33 -7.31
CA ASP A 62 5.79 16.99 -8.65
C ASP A 62 6.87 17.14 -9.73
N GLU A 63 7.62 18.22 -9.70
CA GLU A 63 8.72 18.47 -10.64
C GLU A 63 9.81 17.39 -10.54
N HIS A 64 10.20 17.04 -9.31
CA HIS A 64 11.22 16.01 -9.07
C HIS A 64 10.74 14.62 -9.50
N ILE A 65 9.49 14.26 -9.20
CA ILE A 65 8.88 12.99 -9.65
C ILE A 65 8.85 12.92 -11.19
N ASN A 66 8.43 14.01 -11.86
CA ASN A 66 8.41 14.03 -13.34
C ASN A 66 9.82 13.94 -13.95
N LYS A 67 10.85 14.54 -13.33
CA LYS A 67 12.25 14.35 -13.75
C LYS A 67 12.66 12.88 -13.70
N ILE A 68 12.27 12.16 -12.63
CA ILE A 68 12.53 10.72 -12.51
C ILE A 68 11.81 9.94 -13.62
N PHE A 69 10.53 10.20 -13.87
CA PHE A 69 9.80 9.52 -14.93
C PHE A 69 10.43 9.75 -16.29
N ASN A 70 10.82 10.97 -16.61
CA ASN A 70 11.51 11.31 -17.86
C ASN A 70 12.87 10.59 -17.97
N LYS A 71 13.69 10.60 -16.90
CA LYS A 71 14.98 9.88 -16.84
C LYS A 71 14.82 8.38 -17.08
N LEU A 72 13.70 7.80 -16.68
CA LEU A 72 13.41 6.37 -16.81
C LEU A 72 12.63 6.00 -18.08
N ASP A 73 12.38 6.96 -18.98
CA ASP A 73 11.53 6.80 -20.19
C ASP A 73 10.14 6.26 -19.87
N LEU A 74 9.56 6.70 -18.74
CA LEU A 74 8.22 6.34 -18.31
C LEU A 74 7.21 7.40 -18.76
N LYS A 75 6.20 6.99 -19.52
CA LYS A 75 5.18 7.90 -20.03
C LYS A 75 4.06 8.08 -19.02
N VAL A 76 3.86 9.30 -18.54
CA VAL A 76 2.71 9.63 -17.69
C VAL A 76 1.44 9.56 -18.53
N ASN A 77 0.53 8.63 -18.16
CA ASN A 77 -0.76 8.44 -18.83
C ASN A 77 -1.90 9.20 -18.13
N VAL A 78 -1.92 9.18 -16.80
CA VAL A 78 -2.89 9.91 -15.97
C VAL A 78 -2.13 10.62 -14.87
N LYS A 79 -2.44 11.90 -14.71
CA LYS A 79 -1.89 12.74 -13.65
C LYS A 79 -3.02 13.53 -13.01
N GLN A 80 -3.16 13.43 -11.70
CA GLN A 80 -4.01 14.31 -10.89
C GLN A 80 -3.08 15.19 -10.05
N LYS A 81 -2.80 16.41 -10.55
CA LYS A 81 -1.79 17.29 -9.96
C LYS A 81 -2.10 17.67 -8.50
N GLU A 82 -3.35 17.93 -8.19
CA GLU A 82 -3.78 18.31 -6.83
C GLU A 82 -3.53 17.19 -5.79
N LYS A 83 -3.61 15.92 -6.24
CA LYS A 83 -3.44 14.72 -5.40
C LYS A 83 -2.09 14.03 -5.56
N LEU A 84 -1.20 14.55 -6.41
CA LEU A 84 0.07 13.90 -6.75
C LEU A 84 -0.11 12.39 -7.07
N PHE A 85 -1.08 12.09 -7.93
CA PHE A 85 -1.37 10.74 -8.37
C PHE A 85 -0.97 10.57 -9.83
N TYR A 86 -0.18 9.53 -10.10
CA TYR A 86 0.35 9.23 -11.42
C TYR A 86 0.05 7.79 -11.80
N THR A 87 -0.35 7.59 -13.04
CA THR A 87 -0.31 6.29 -13.70
C THR A 87 0.70 6.40 -14.83
N VAL A 88 1.80 5.68 -14.74
CA VAL A 88 2.86 5.69 -15.74
C VAL A 88 2.86 4.39 -16.53
N LYS A 89 3.04 4.51 -17.85
CA LYS A 89 3.17 3.38 -18.77
C LYS A 89 4.63 3.11 -19.07
N TYR A 90 4.96 1.84 -19.20
CA TYR A 90 6.27 1.39 -19.67
C TYR A 90 6.11 0.34 -20.78
N LYS A 91 7.11 0.27 -21.68
CA LYS A 91 7.08 -0.64 -22.83
C LYS A 91 7.27 -2.08 -22.36
N THR A 92 6.46 -2.99 -22.90
CA THR A 92 6.65 -4.44 -22.81
C THR A 92 6.81 -5.03 -24.18
N LYS A 93 7.52 -6.17 -24.29
CA LYS A 93 7.69 -6.88 -25.56
C LYS A 93 6.37 -7.43 -26.14
N GLU A 94 5.34 -7.58 -25.33
CA GLU A 94 4.09 -8.28 -25.66
C GLU A 94 2.86 -7.37 -25.74
N ASN A 95 2.99 -6.06 -25.93
CA ASN A 95 1.86 -5.11 -25.94
C ASN A 95 0.88 -5.23 -24.75
N LEU A 96 1.26 -5.93 -23.69
CA LEU A 96 0.47 -6.02 -22.47
C LEU A 96 0.49 -4.67 -21.74
N GLN A 97 -0.67 -4.24 -21.33
CA GLN A 97 -0.84 -2.97 -20.62
C GLN A 97 -0.07 -3.01 -19.29
N SER A 98 1.09 -2.38 -19.26
CA SER A 98 1.95 -2.33 -18.10
C SER A 98 1.97 -0.93 -17.54
N THR A 99 1.31 -0.78 -16.41
CA THR A 99 1.16 0.51 -15.74
C THR A 99 1.62 0.40 -14.29
N LEU A 100 2.39 1.38 -13.85
CA LEU A 100 2.73 1.57 -12.45
C LEU A 100 1.95 2.78 -11.92
N LYS A 101 1.28 2.64 -10.80
CA LYS A 101 0.66 3.74 -10.08
C LYS A 101 1.60 4.24 -9.00
N VAL A 102 1.77 5.55 -8.94
CA VAL A 102 2.48 6.24 -7.87
C VAL A 102 1.51 7.23 -7.23
N SER A 103 1.29 7.09 -5.94
CA SER A 103 0.35 7.90 -5.17
C SER A 103 1.08 8.56 -4.01
N VAL A 104 0.92 9.88 -3.88
CA VAL A 104 1.55 10.65 -2.80
C VAL A 104 0.47 11.42 -2.08
N SER A 105 0.25 11.07 -0.80
CA SER A 105 -0.80 11.65 0.04
C SER A 105 -0.25 12.73 0.95
N ASP A 106 -0.97 13.82 1.05
CA ASP A 106 -0.78 14.87 2.05
C ASP A 106 -1.82 14.79 3.19
N GLU A 107 -2.74 13.82 3.13
CA GLU A 107 -3.65 13.50 4.24
C GLU A 107 -2.86 12.81 5.35
N LEU A 108 -2.21 13.60 6.19
CA LEU A 108 -1.40 13.07 7.29
C LEU A 108 -2.28 12.72 8.48
N CYS A 109 -2.00 11.55 9.05
CA CYS A 109 -2.39 11.19 10.41
C CYS A 109 -1.19 11.52 11.33
N GLU A 110 -1.38 12.39 12.31
CA GLU A 110 -0.29 12.83 13.19
C GLU A 110 0.26 11.72 14.06
N SER A 111 -0.59 10.73 14.37
CA SER A 111 -0.19 9.52 15.10
C SER A 111 0.62 8.52 14.26
N ASN A 112 0.80 8.75 12.95
CA ASN A 112 1.67 7.91 12.14
C ASN A 112 3.14 8.08 12.56
N VAL A 113 3.83 6.98 12.75
CA VAL A 113 5.26 6.94 13.07
C VAL A 113 6.03 6.51 11.83
N TYR A 114 7.11 7.24 11.52
CA TYR A 114 7.97 6.98 10.38
C TYR A 114 9.40 6.74 10.86
N LYS A 115 10.05 5.71 10.28
CA LYS A 115 11.42 5.31 10.60
C LYS A 115 12.21 5.00 9.33
N PRO A 116 13.55 5.15 9.35
CA PRO A 116 14.39 4.71 8.24
C PRO A 116 14.49 3.19 8.23
N TYR A 117 14.34 2.58 7.03
CA TYR A 117 14.53 1.16 6.79
C TYR A 117 15.42 0.95 5.57
N LYS A 118 16.37 0.02 5.67
CA LYS A 118 17.17 -0.42 4.53
C LYS A 118 16.39 -1.43 3.70
N PHE A 119 16.39 -1.22 2.39
CA PHE A 119 15.76 -2.10 1.40
C PHE A 119 16.83 -2.79 0.58
N ASP A 120 17.13 -4.06 0.88
CA ASP A 120 18.21 -4.82 0.23
C ASP A 120 18.02 -4.95 -1.28
N LYS A 121 16.78 -5.07 -1.75
CA LYS A 121 16.45 -5.19 -3.19
C LYS A 121 16.86 -3.99 -4.04
N ILE A 122 17.00 -2.82 -3.43
CA ILE A 122 17.42 -1.59 -4.11
C ILE A 122 18.70 -1.00 -3.52
N ASP A 123 19.22 -1.61 -2.44
CA ASP A 123 20.36 -1.15 -1.64
C ASP A 123 20.28 0.34 -1.26
N ARG A 124 19.13 0.75 -0.78
CA ARG A 124 18.83 2.12 -0.33
C ARG A 124 18.07 2.12 0.98
N THR A 125 18.21 3.21 1.72
CA THR A 125 17.39 3.48 2.91
C THR A 125 16.27 4.46 2.54
N LEU A 126 15.04 4.13 2.92
CA LEU A 126 13.87 4.99 2.79
C LEU A 126 13.23 5.22 4.15
N ILE A 127 12.64 6.39 4.34
CA ILE A 127 11.78 6.64 5.50
C ILE A 127 10.42 6.03 5.21
N CYS A 128 9.94 5.16 6.10
CA CYS A 128 8.68 4.42 5.93
C CYS A 128 7.82 4.49 7.18
N GLN A 129 6.52 4.26 7.03
CA GLN A 129 5.68 3.96 8.18
C GLN A 129 6.28 2.78 8.95
N ASP A 130 6.32 2.86 10.28
CA ASP A 130 6.73 1.71 11.08
C ASP A 130 5.66 0.62 11.12
N LEU A 131 6.02 -0.58 11.55
CA LEU A 131 5.16 -1.75 11.51
C LEU A 131 3.83 -1.55 12.28
N PRO A 132 3.80 -1.01 13.53
CA PRO A 132 2.53 -0.77 14.23
C PRO A 132 1.61 0.20 13.49
N THR A 133 2.18 1.23 12.88
CA THR A 133 1.45 2.22 12.06
C THR A 133 0.90 1.57 10.78
N MET A 134 1.70 0.74 10.10
CA MET A 134 1.23 0.01 8.91
C MET A 134 0.03 -0.88 9.25
N PHE A 135 0.10 -1.60 10.36
CA PHE A 135 -0.99 -2.47 10.78
C PHE A 135 -2.27 -1.68 11.09
N ALA A 136 -2.18 -0.61 11.88
CA ALA A 136 -3.32 0.25 12.18
C ALA A 136 -3.97 0.80 10.89
N ASN A 137 -3.16 1.26 9.94
CA ASN A 137 -3.64 1.76 8.66
C ASN A 137 -4.29 0.65 7.81
N LYS A 138 -3.81 -0.62 7.88
CA LYS A 138 -4.44 -1.77 7.23
C LYS A 138 -5.80 -2.10 7.86
N LEU A 139 -5.93 -2.04 9.17
CA LEU A 139 -7.21 -2.23 9.85
C LEU A 139 -8.26 -1.19 9.41
N VAL A 140 -7.84 0.06 9.21
CA VAL A 140 -8.77 1.15 8.83
C VAL A 140 -9.14 1.10 7.33
N ALA A 141 -8.28 0.57 6.48
CA ALA A 141 -8.44 0.60 5.02
C ALA A 141 -9.77 0.02 4.48
N PRO A 142 -10.33 -1.12 4.98
CA PRO A 142 -11.55 -1.69 4.44
C PRO A 142 -12.77 -0.75 4.53
N LEU A 143 -12.98 -0.15 5.70
CA LEU A 143 -14.10 0.77 5.92
C LEU A 143 -13.90 2.10 5.18
N ASP A 144 -12.69 2.63 5.15
CA ASP A 144 -12.36 3.85 4.40
C ASP A 144 -12.60 3.67 2.90
N ARG A 145 -12.15 2.54 2.34
CA ARG A 145 -12.37 2.20 0.94
C ARG A 145 -13.85 2.09 0.62
N PHE A 146 -14.58 1.39 1.48
CA PHE A 146 -16.02 1.24 1.30
C PHE A 146 -16.77 2.57 1.43
N LYS A 147 -16.39 3.41 2.40
CA LYS A 147 -16.99 4.75 2.56
C LYS A 147 -16.75 5.63 1.33
N LYS A 148 -15.51 5.66 0.81
CA LYS A 148 -15.11 6.53 -0.30
C LYS A 148 -15.57 6.01 -1.67
N LYS A 149 -15.56 4.69 -1.89
CA LYS A 149 -15.70 4.08 -3.25
C LYS A 149 -16.77 3.00 -3.35
N LYS A 150 -17.39 2.60 -2.24
CA LYS A 150 -18.32 1.45 -2.17
C LYS A 150 -17.72 0.12 -2.65
N ILE A 151 -16.38 -0.02 -2.52
CA ILE A 151 -15.64 -1.21 -2.94
C ILE A 151 -15.21 -1.99 -1.69
N VAL A 152 -15.42 -3.29 -1.71
CA VAL A 152 -14.85 -4.26 -0.77
C VAL A 152 -13.66 -4.92 -1.45
N ALA A 153 -12.50 -4.93 -0.80
CA ALA A 153 -11.28 -5.49 -1.35
C ALA A 153 -10.81 -6.69 -0.51
N GLY A 154 -10.79 -7.87 -1.12
CA GLY A 154 -10.32 -9.10 -0.48
C GLY A 154 -8.88 -9.03 0.01
N ARG A 155 -8.04 -8.28 -0.70
CA ARG A 155 -6.64 -8.04 -0.30
C ARG A 155 -6.50 -7.27 1.01
N ASP A 156 -7.46 -6.40 1.35
CA ASP A 156 -7.41 -5.68 2.62
C ASP A 156 -7.64 -6.67 3.79
N ILE A 157 -8.51 -7.66 3.59
CA ILE A 157 -8.77 -8.73 4.57
C ILE A 157 -7.56 -9.66 4.70
N PHE A 158 -6.93 -10.01 3.57
CA PHE A 158 -5.71 -10.80 3.55
C PHE A 158 -4.56 -10.10 4.31
N ASP A 159 -4.35 -8.80 4.07
CA ASP A 159 -3.33 -8.04 4.77
C ASP A 159 -3.57 -8.03 6.29
N ILE A 160 -4.83 -7.84 6.72
CA ILE A 160 -5.21 -7.88 8.14
C ILE A 160 -4.91 -9.25 8.74
N HIS A 161 -5.31 -10.32 8.06
CA HIS A 161 -5.09 -11.70 8.49
C HIS A 161 -3.59 -12.01 8.68
N GLU A 162 -2.75 -11.70 7.68
CA GLU A 162 -1.30 -11.94 7.76
C GLU A 162 -0.65 -11.16 8.91
N PHE A 163 -1.09 -9.92 9.16
CA PHE A 163 -0.57 -9.12 10.28
C PHE A 163 -0.96 -9.68 11.64
N PHE A 164 -2.17 -10.23 11.79
CA PHE A 164 -2.59 -10.88 13.04
C PHE A 164 -1.89 -12.20 13.27
N ILE A 165 -1.75 -13.06 12.25
CA ILE A 165 -1.01 -14.34 12.37
C ILE A 165 0.44 -14.09 12.79
N SER A 166 1.03 -13.00 12.30
CA SER A 166 2.40 -12.61 12.65
C SER A 166 2.50 -11.92 14.01
N GLU A 167 1.39 -11.77 14.74
CA GLU A 167 1.32 -11.12 16.07
C GLU A 167 1.95 -9.72 16.09
N TYR A 168 1.85 -8.98 14.99
CA TYR A 168 2.43 -7.65 14.89
C TYR A 168 1.74 -6.65 15.80
N PRO A 169 2.48 -5.70 16.40
CA PRO A 169 1.91 -4.68 17.27
C PRO A 169 1.06 -3.67 16.48
N ILE A 170 0.08 -3.06 17.14
CA ILE A 170 -0.86 -2.11 16.55
C ILE A 170 -0.69 -0.74 17.20
N ASN A 171 -0.61 0.31 16.37
CA ASN A 171 -0.66 1.70 16.84
C ASN A 171 -2.12 2.15 17.01
N ASN A 172 -2.67 1.99 18.21
CA ASN A 172 -4.06 2.33 18.51
C ASN A 172 -4.37 3.83 18.35
N ALA A 173 -3.37 4.71 18.51
CA ALA A 173 -3.56 6.15 18.33
C ALA A 173 -3.93 6.48 16.87
N VAL A 174 -3.37 5.79 15.90
CA VAL A 174 -3.73 5.92 14.48
C VAL A 174 -5.20 5.55 14.25
N ILE A 175 -5.67 4.46 14.86
CA ILE A 175 -7.07 4.03 14.73
C ILE A 175 -7.99 5.10 15.32
N LYS A 176 -7.68 5.57 16.54
CA LYS A 176 -8.47 6.61 17.21
C LYS A 176 -8.52 7.91 16.41
N GLU A 177 -7.36 8.39 15.93
CA GLU A 177 -7.30 9.64 15.15
C GLU A 177 -8.08 9.53 13.83
N ARG A 178 -7.92 8.43 13.09
CA ARG A 178 -8.56 8.25 11.77
C ARG A 178 -10.05 7.95 11.84
N THR A 179 -10.52 7.35 12.93
CA THR A 179 -11.88 6.83 13.01
C THR A 179 -12.75 7.51 14.06
N GLY A 180 -12.14 8.22 15.02
CA GLY A 180 -12.79 8.78 16.19
C GLY A 180 -13.19 7.74 17.24
N LEU A 181 -12.81 6.47 17.07
CA LEU A 181 -13.20 5.35 17.93
C LEU A 181 -12.00 4.76 18.67
N GLU A 182 -12.22 4.34 19.91
CA GLU A 182 -11.27 3.49 20.62
C GLU A 182 -11.16 2.12 19.94
N PHE A 183 -10.00 1.46 20.09
CA PHE A 183 -9.67 0.21 19.39
C PHE A 183 -10.80 -0.84 19.50
N LYS A 184 -11.27 -1.16 20.70
CA LYS A 184 -12.32 -2.18 20.90
C LYS A 184 -13.64 -1.83 20.17
N ALA A 185 -14.02 -0.56 20.16
CA ALA A 185 -15.22 -0.09 19.47
C ALA A 185 -15.06 -0.17 17.96
N TYR A 186 -13.86 0.19 17.47
CA TYR A 186 -13.52 0.09 16.05
C TYR A 186 -13.53 -1.36 15.55
N ILE A 187 -12.92 -2.28 16.30
CA ILE A 187 -12.88 -3.71 15.95
C ILE A 187 -14.30 -4.30 15.84
N LYS A 188 -15.20 -4.01 16.78
CA LYS A 188 -16.61 -4.44 16.66
C LYS A 188 -17.26 -3.96 15.34
N LYS A 189 -16.96 -2.73 14.94
CA LYS A 189 -17.46 -2.18 13.68
C LYS A 189 -16.84 -2.87 12.45
N LEU A 190 -15.55 -3.20 12.53
CA LEU A 190 -14.83 -3.90 11.47
C LEU A 190 -15.36 -5.34 11.32
N ILE A 191 -15.58 -6.06 12.41
CA ILE A 191 -16.20 -7.39 12.41
C ILE A 191 -17.54 -7.35 11.69
N ALA A 192 -18.48 -6.49 12.14
CA ALA A 192 -19.79 -6.36 11.51
C ALA A 192 -19.71 -6.01 10.01
N PHE A 193 -18.71 -5.18 9.62
CA PHE A 193 -18.47 -4.87 8.22
C PHE A 193 -18.00 -6.10 7.42
N ILE A 194 -17.05 -6.86 7.95
CA ILE A 194 -16.50 -8.07 7.29
C ILE A 194 -17.60 -9.13 7.14
N GLU A 195 -18.35 -9.40 8.20
CA GLU A 195 -19.47 -10.36 8.18
C GLU A 195 -20.46 -10.04 7.07
N LYS A 196 -20.86 -8.77 6.97
CA LYS A 196 -21.90 -8.31 6.03
C LYS A 196 -21.43 -8.22 4.58
N ASN A 197 -20.20 -7.78 4.34
CA ASN A 197 -19.79 -7.29 3.02
C ASN A 197 -18.73 -8.14 2.34
N VAL A 198 -17.95 -8.92 3.09
CA VAL A 198 -16.88 -9.76 2.51
C VAL A 198 -17.46 -11.10 2.09
N THR A 199 -17.28 -11.45 0.82
CA THR A 199 -17.73 -12.71 0.21
C THR A 199 -16.55 -13.46 -0.39
N GLU A 200 -16.69 -14.77 -0.60
CA GLU A 200 -15.68 -15.55 -1.33
C GLU A 200 -15.38 -14.94 -2.70
N LYS A 201 -16.39 -14.45 -3.40
CA LYS A 201 -16.21 -13.80 -4.69
C LYS A 201 -15.29 -12.58 -4.61
N THR A 202 -15.43 -11.73 -3.58
CA THR A 202 -14.54 -10.56 -3.40
C THR A 202 -13.11 -10.97 -3.05
N ILE A 203 -12.95 -12.04 -2.29
CA ILE A 203 -11.64 -12.62 -1.97
C ILE A 203 -10.98 -13.16 -3.25
N ASP A 204 -11.70 -13.97 -4.02
CA ASP A 204 -11.21 -14.59 -5.25
C ASP A 204 -10.79 -13.57 -6.30
N GLN A 205 -11.61 -12.55 -6.53
CA GLN A 205 -11.32 -11.51 -7.52
C GLN A 205 -10.04 -10.74 -7.24
N ASP A 206 -9.73 -10.49 -5.95
CA ASP A 206 -8.56 -9.70 -5.57
C ASP A 206 -7.30 -10.55 -5.36
N LEU A 207 -7.42 -11.78 -4.84
CA LEU A 207 -6.26 -12.57 -4.44
C LEU A 207 -5.72 -13.50 -5.52
N ASN A 208 -6.53 -13.90 -6.49
CA ASN A 208 -6.14 -14.82 -7.55
C ASN A 208 -4.88 -14.42 -8.34
N TYR A 209 -4.61 -13.12 -8.47
CA TYR A 209 -3.42 -12.60 -9.15
C TYR A 209 -2.35 -12.05 -8.22
N LEU A 210 -2.62 -12.00 -6.92
CA LEU A 210 -1.69 -11.49 -5.90
C LEU A 210 -0.95 -12.60 -5.16
N LEU A 211 -1.51 -13.80 -5.13
CA LEU A 211 -0.94 -14.97 -4.49
C LEU A 211 -0.52 -16.00 -5.54
N ASP A 212 0.42 -16.87 -5.16
CA ASP A 212 0.64 -18.09 -5.92
C ASP A 212 -0.57 -19.05 -5.80
N TYR A 213 -0.66 -19.99 -6.74
CA TYR A 213 -1.80 -20.89 -6.84
C TYR A 213 -2.06 -21.72 -5.58
N GLU A 214 -1.00 -22.21 -4.94
CA GLU A 214 -1.13 -23.06 -3.75
C GLU A 214 -1.62 -22.26 -2.55
N LYS A 215 -1.00 -21.10 -2.28
CA LYS A 215 -1.39 -20.18 -1.21
C LYS A 215 -2.81 -19.68 -1.41
N PHE A 216 -3.16 -19.30 -2.64
CA PHE A 216 -4.52 -18.86 -2.99
C PHE A 216 -5.56 -19.94 -2.65
N ASN A 217 -5.36 -21.17 -3.09
CA ASN A 217 -6.33 -22.25 -2.86
C ASN A 217 -6.47 -22.64 -1.39
N LYS A 218 -5.40 -22.52 -0.60
CA LYS A 218 -5.44 -22.77 0.84
C LYS A 218 -6.25 -21.71 1.57
N ILE A 219 -5.98 -20.42 1.27
CA ILE A 219 -6.51 -19.31 2.07
C ILE A 219 -7.92 -18.86 1.66
N ARG A 220 -8.29 -18.95 0.37
CA ARG A 220 -9.51 -18.34 -0.16
C ARG A 220 -10.80 -18.75 0.59
N LYS A 221 -10.88 -20.00 1.06
CA LYS A 221 -12.07 -20.54 1.73
C LYS A 221 -12.14 -20.20 3.20
N VAL A 222 -10.99 -20.04 3.86
CA VAL A 222 -10.90 -19.86 5.31
C VAL A 222 -10.63 -18.44 5.73
N LEU A 223 -10.11 -17.59 4.84
CA LEU A 223 -9.63 -16.23 5.12
C LEU A 223 -10.62 -15.40 5.94
N LYS A 224 -11.89 -15.36 5.52
CA LYS A 224 -12.91 -14.57 6.24
C LYS A 224 -13.09 -15.05 7.66
N GLN A 225 -13.24 -16.37 7.85
CA GLN A 225 -13.49 -16.97 9.16
C GLN A 225 -12.29 -16.80 10.08
N GLU A 226 -11.08 -17.09 9.59
CA GLU A 226 -9.86 -16.92 10.37
C GLU A 226 -9.63 -15.47 10.75
N THR A 227 -9.83 -14.52 9.82
CA THR A 227 -9.72 -13.08 10.14
C THR A 227 -10.70 -12.69 11.25
N LEU A 228 -11.94 -13.18 11.22
CA LEU A 228 -12.94 -12.90 12.27
C LEU A 228 -12.56 -13.50 13.63
N LEU A 229 -11.84 -14.62 13.67
CA LEU A 229 -11.35 -15.21 14.90
C LEU A 229 -10.22 -14.39 15.55
N PHE A 230 -9.42 -13.70 14.77
CA PHE A 230 -8.34 -12.83 15.28
C PHE A 230 -8.84 -11.47 15.77
N LEU A 231 -9.96 -10.97 15.25
CA LEU A 231 -10.55 -9.68 15.61
C LEU A 231 -11.40 -9.76 16.88
#